data_50e903a27a12098e4e84d9e862077c9c
#
_entry.id   50e903a27a12098e4e84d9e862077c9c
#
_cell.length_a   1.000
_cell.length_b   1.000
_cell.length_c   1.000
_cell.angle_alpha   90.00
_cell.angle_beta   90.00
_cell.angle_gamma   90.00
#
_symmetry.space_group_name_H-M   'P 1'
#
loop_
_entity.id
_entity.type
_entity.pdbx_description
1 polymer ?
#
loop_
_entity_poly.entity_id
_entity_poly.type
_entity_poly.pdbx_seq_one_letter_code
_entity_poly.pdbx_strand_id
1 'polypeptide(L)'
;MSATAAPTASAQQPRQGGFFSITGRQWLILLMVQMSNLLFGMTITLANVVLPQVRGTFSATQDEISWVITLNLVATAVATPMTGWLASRLGWRNLLLFSVGGFTVSSLLCGLSGSLESLVLYRIGQGVFGAPIMPMGQAVLLATFPKHLHALALVMWGVGSVFGPVVGPIVGSMMTEASNWRAAFFMIVPPGIAALVCIWFALSEHTQRNRLRFDWIGFLALSTAIVAAQLILDRGQRLDWFNSPEIVLATVIAAIAFWIFVVHCLTSAHPFLDPRLLLNRNFAIGTMIAFVMGMLTFTGLVLFPSLLHDLRDFPDSAIGWLLAARGIGNWAAFLVVVPFTRIAPRLAIASGLLMQAIAGFAMAQLDINLTSFDVFWTNVLLGFGQSIAFTPMTVMAFATLPARQITEGTAVFTLVRNFGSSLFISISVLMLVRSTATNYARMTEFISPYNKTLVFPGLPDSWSLNSTSGLLRLSNEIQRQAAMIGYVNAFYLMAFVVAAAVPLACLLRGAPKAGR
;
A
#
# COMPACT_ATOMS: atom_id res chain seq x y z
N MET A 1 -35.65 48.04 47.14
CA MET A 1 -34.38 47.27 47.24
C MET A 1 -34.20 46.58 45.91
N SER A 2 -33.34 47.18 45.08
CA SER A 2 -33.09 46.76 43.69
C SER A 2 -31.96 45.74 43.70
N ALA A 3 -32.21 44.53 43.25
CA ALA A 3 -31.19 43.51 43.08
C ALA A 3 -30.61 43.59 41.66
N THR A 4 -29.37 44.04 41.58
CA THR A 4 -28.59 44.15 40.34
C THR A 4 -28.13 42.72 39.93
N ALA A 5 -28.66 42.24 38.79
CA ALA A 5 -28.19 41.00 38.19
C ALA A 5 -26.78 41.19 37.59
N ALA A 6 -25.81 40.35 38.01
CA ALA A 6 -24.48 40.32 37.44
C ALA A 6 -24.50 39.77 35.97
N PRO A 7 -23.65 40.30 35.08
CA PRO A 7 -23.61 39.82 33.71
C PRO A 7 -23.00 38.43 33.65
N THR A 8 -23.73 37.47 33.13
CA THR A 8 -23.26 36.14 32.77
C THR A 8 -22.10 36.24 31.78
N ALA A 9 -20.92 35.83 32.18
CA ALA A 9 -19.74 35.70 31.31
C ALA A 9 -20.09 34.78 30.14
N SER A 10 -20.17 35.37 28.97
CA SER A 10 -20.30 34.62 27.71
C SER A 10 -19.09 33.71 27.56
N ALA A 11 -19.30 32.40 27.64
CA ALA A 11 -18.30 31.42 27.30
C ALA A 11 -17.81 31.68 25.87
N GLN A 12 -16.61 32.22 25.75
CA GLN A 12 -15.95 32.39 24.45
C GLN A 12 -15.83 31.03 23.79
N GLN A 13 -16.60 30.83 22.70
CA GLN A 13 -16.41 29.71 21.79
C GLN A 13 -14.94 29.73 21.33
N PRO A 14 -14.21 28.63 21.42
CA PRO A 14 -12.84 28.59 20.94
C PRO A 14 -12.85 28.93 19.44
N ARG A 15 -12.14 30.01 19.08
CA ARG A 15 -11.90 30.40 17.68
C ARG A 15 -11.49 29.16 16.92
N GLN A 16 -12.19 28.83 15.84
CA GLN A 16 -11.81 27.78 14.91
C GLN A 16 -10.45 28.15 14.30
N GLY A 17 -9.36 27.72 14.94
CA GLY A 17 -8.01 27.96 14.48
C GLY A 17 -7.79 27.21 13.16
N GLY A 18 -7.39 27.92 12.12
CA GLY A 18 -6.93 27.35 10.87
C GLY A 18 -5.55 26.68 11.02
N PHE A 19 -4.86 26.41 9.91
CA PHE A 19 -3.54 25.81 9.82
C PHE A 19 -2.49 26.39 10.82
N PHE A 20 -2.61 27.66 11.18
CA PHE A 20 -1.74 28.37 12.14
C PHE A 20 -2.00 28.06 13.62
N SER A 21 -2.98 27.23 13.98
CA SER A 21 -3.26 26.84 15.38
C SER A 21 -2.52 25.57 15.82
N ILE A 22 -1.67 25.00 14.96
CA ILE A 22 -0.90 23.79 15.26
C ILE A 22 0.25 24.13 16.21
N THR A 23 0.31 23.46 17.34
CA THR A 23 1.40 23.64 18.32
C THR A 23 2.72 23.05 17.81
N GLY A 24 3.86 23.59 18.29
CA GLY A 24 5.18 23.04 17.93
C GLY A 24 5.32 21.54 18.20
N ARG A 25 4.69 21.04 19.28
CA ARG A 25 4.66 19.61 19.60
C ARG A 25 3.87 18.81 18.54
N GLN A 26 2.77 19.33 18.05
CA GLN A 26 1.98 18.66 16.99
C GLN A 26 2.75 18.62 15.66
N TRP A 27 3.52 19.66 15.34
CA TRP A 27 4.44 19.65 14.21
C TRP A 27 5.53 18.59 14.34
N LEU A 28 6.10 18.45 15.53
CA LEU A 28 7.12 17.42 15.80
C LEU A 28 6.53 16.00 15.67
N ILE A 29 5.28 15.78 16.13
CA ILE A 29 4.57 14.51 15.96
C ILE A 29 4.28 14.23 14.47
N LEU A 30 3.87 15.23 13.70
CA LEU A 30 3.71 15.09 12.24
C LEU A 30 5.02 14.69 11.56
N LEU A 31 6.11 15.40 11.86
CA LEU A 31 7.43 15.12 11.30
C LEU A 31 7.88 13.68 11.63
N MET A 32 7.75 13.27 12.88
CA MET A 32 8.06 11.93 13.36
C MET A 32 7.28 10.85 12.55
N VAL A 33 5.96 11.03 12.42
CA VAL A 33 5.10 10.08 11.70
C VAL A 33 5.47 10.05 10.22
N GLN A 34 5.74 11.22 9.62
CA GLN A 34 6.15 11.30 8.21
C GLN A 34 7.47 10.58 7.95
N MET A 35 8.49 10.83 8.78
CA MET A 35 9.79 10.16 8.65
C MET A 35 9.64 8.64 8.78
N SER A 36 8.88 8.18 9.78
CA SER A 36 8.67 6.75 10.01
C SER A 36 7.92 6.07 8.86
N ASN A 37 6.86 6.71 8.34
CA ASN A 37 6.09 6.21 7.19
C ASN A 37 6.91 6.19 5.91
N LEU A 38 7.69 7.23 5.65
CA LEU A 38 8.58 7.34 4.49
C LEU A 38 9.60 6.19 4.50
N LEU A 39 10.27 5.95 5.63
CA LEU A 39 11.25 4.88 5.79
C LEU A 39 10.64 3.50 5.52
N PHE A 40 9.49 3.21 6.13
CA PHE A 40 8.80 1.95 5.96
C PHE A 40 8.35 1.76 4.49
N GLY A 41 7.71 2.78 3.90
CA GLY A 41 7.24 2.74 2.52
C GLY A 41 8.37 2.62 1.50
N MET A 42 9.47 3.35 1.71
CA MET A 42 10.67 3.31 0.86
C MET A 42 11.27 1.90 0.82
N THR A 43 11.35 1.24 1.97
CA THR A 43 11.98 -0.09 2.10
C THR A 43 11.24 -1.18 1.33
N ILE A 44 9.91 -1.06 1.17
CA ILE A 44 9.11 -2.04 0.43
C ILE A 44 9.53 -2.06 -1.05
N THR A 45 9.73 -0.91 -1.65
CA THR A 45 10.03 -0.78 -3.09
C THR A 45 11.52 -0.77 -3.41
N LEU A 46 12.35 -0.25 -2.50
CA LEU A 46 13.79 -0.28 -2.62
C LEU A 46 14.32 -1.71 -2.82
N ALA A 47 13.78 -2.68 -2.10
CA ALA A 47 14.18 -4.07 -2.23
C ALA A 47 14.02 -4.58 -3.66
N ASN A 48 12.95 -4.22 -4.36
CA ASN A 48 12.71 -4.67 -5.74
C ASN A 48 13.83 -4.22 -6.71
N VAL A 49 14.34 -3.01 -6.51
CA VAL A 49 15.40 -2.44 -7.36
C VAL A 49 16.76 -3.10 -7.12
N VAL A 50 17.06 -3.45 -5.86
CA VAL A 50 18.36 -4.05 -5.53
C VAL A 50 18.44 -5.56 -5.80
N LEU A 51 17.30 -6.25 -5.97
CA LEU A 51 17.25 -7.71 -6.14
C LEU A 51 18.16 -8.26 -7.26
N PRO A 52 18.25 -7.67 -8.47
CA PRO A 52 19.12 -8.20 -9.52
C PRO A 52 20.60 -8.26 -9.09
N GLN A 53 21.07 -7.22 -8.39
CA GLN A 53 22.46 -7.19 -7.88
C GLN A 53 22.67 -8.15 -6.71
N VAL A 54 21.69 -8.26 -5.81
CA VAL A 54 21.72 -9.24 -4.70
C VAL A 54 21.78 -10.65 -5.26
N ARG A 55 20.97 -10.94 -6.28
CA ARG A 55 20.98 -12.23 -6.98
C ARG A 55 22.35 -12.56 -7.58
N GLY A 56 22.98 -11.58 -8.24
CA GLY A 56 24.35 -11.75 -8.77
C GLY A 56 25.38 -11.96 -7.67
N THR A 57 25.28 -11.22 -6.55
CA THR A 57 26.23 -11.29 -5.42
C THR A 57 26.21 -12.65 -4.73
N PHE A 58 25.04 -13.25 -4.54
CA PHE A 58 24.87 -14.53 -3.84
C PHE A 58 24.71 -15.72 -4.79
N SER A 59 24.79 -15.51 -6.11
CA SER A 59 24.56 -16.55 -7.14
C SER A 59 23.23 -17.30 -6.94
N ALA A 60 22.21 -16.57 -6.47
CA ALA A 60 20.91 -17.11 -6.10
C ALA A 60 20.03 -17.33 -7.34
N THR A 61 19.16 -18.32 -7.27
CA THR A 61 18.09 -18.55 -8.26
C THR A 61 16.99 -17.48 -8.15
N GLN A 62 16.13 -17.39 -9.17
CA GLN A 62 14.99 -16.47 -9.15
C GLN A 62 14.01 -16.79 -8.01
N ASP A 63 13.88 -18.07 -7.66
CA ASP A 63 12.99 -18.50 -6.57
C ASP A 63 13.55 -18.16 -5.20
N GLU A 64 14.83 -18.41 -4.98
CA GLU A 64 15.49 -18.09 -3.71
C GLU A 64 15.48 -16.60 -3.41
N ILE A 65 15.78 -15.76 -4.42
CA ILE A 65 15.81 -14.31 -4.23
C ILE A 65 14.42 -13.73 -3.92
N SER A 66 13.33 -14.35 -4.40
CA SER A 66 11.98 -13.88 -4.12
C SER A 66 11.62 -13.93 -2.62
N TRP A 67 12.22 -14.85 -1.86
CA TRP A 67 12.00 -14.95 -0.41
C TRP A 67 12.41 -13.70 0.36
N VAL A 68 13.34 -12.90 -0.18
CA VAL A 68 13.75 -11.61 0.42
C VAL A 68 12.57 -10.64 0.52
N ILE A 69 11.64 -10.66 -0.45
CA ILE A 69 10.43 -9.83 -0.43
C ILE A 69 9.29 -10.55 0.27
N THR A 70 9.00 -11.77 -0.13
CA THR A 70 7.85 -12.54 0.35
C THR A 70 7.85 -12.67 1.87
N LEU A 71 8.96 -13.08 2.48
CA LEU A 71 9.02 -13.27 3.94
C LEU A 71 8.98 -11.95 4.72
N ASN A 72 9.46 -10.84 4.15
CA ASN A 72 9.25 -9.53 4.74
C ASN A 72 7.76 -9.12 4.75
N LEU A 73 7.04 -9.33 3.64
CA LEU A 73 5.61 -9.03 3.54
C LEU A 73 4.78 -9.92 4.47
N VAL A 74 5.08 -11.22 4.51
CA VAL A 74 4.45 -12.18 5.42
C VAL A 74 4.67 -11.77 6.87
N ALA A 75 5.91 -11.47 7.26
CA ALA A 75 6.24 -11.03 8.61
C ALA A 75 5.51 -9.74 9.00
N THR A 76 5.43 -8.79 8.08
CA THR A 76 4.66 -7.55 8.26
C THR A 76 3.17 -7.85 8.44
N ALA A 77 2.58 -8.71 7.61
CA ALA A 77 1.16 -9.05 7.67
C ALA A 77 0.79 -9.76 8.97
N VAL A 78 1.65 -10.66 9.46
CA VAL A 78 1.48 -11.37 10.74
C VAL A 78 1.62 -10.43 11.94
N ALA A 79 2.59 -9.52 11.91
CA ALA A 79 2.85 -8.63 13.05
C ALA A 79 1.88 -7.44 13.13
N THR A 80 1.28 -7.01 12.01
CA THR A 80 0.37 -5.85 11.97
C THR A 80 -0.81 -5.97 12.95
N PRO A 81 -1.54 -7.09 13.04
CA PRO A 81 -2.66 -7.22 13.97
C PRO A 81 -2.25 -7.15 15.45
N MET A 82 -1.00 -7.49 15.79
CA MET A 82 -0.49 -7.38 17.17
C MET A 82 -0.36 -5.94 17.66
N THR A 83 -0.38 -4.97 16.75
CA THR A 83 -0.13 -3.55 17.08
C THR A 83 -1.04 -3.04 18.19
N GLY A 84 -2.33 -3.38 18.17
CA GLY A 84 -3.29 -2.95 19.18
C GLY A 84 -2.95 -3.47 20.57
N TRP A 85 -2.66 -4.76 20.69
CA TRP A 85 -2.27 -5.38 21.95
C TRP A 85 -0.92 -4.87 22.46
N LEU A 86 0.09 -4.78 21.56
CA LEU A 86 1.40 -4.22 21.92
C LEU A 86 1.29 -2.78 22.40
N ALA A 87 0.46 -1.96 21.75
CA ALA A 87 0.22 -0.57 22.14
C ALA A 87 -0.42 -0.45 23.52
N SER A 88 -1.35 -1.36 23.87
CA SER A 88 -1.98 -1.39 25.20
C SER A 88 -1.02 -1.81 26.31
N ARG A 89 -0.02 -2.65 25.98
CA ARG A 89 0.94 -3.20 26.95
C ARG A 89 2.19 -2.34 27.12
N LEU A 90 2.79 -1.91 26.02
CA LEU A 90 4.05 -1.14 26.01
C LEU A 90 3.83 0.37 26.10
N GLY A 91 2.64 0.83 25.70
CA GLY A 91 2.37 2.25 25.47
C GLY A 91 2.85 2.70 24.08
N TRP A 92 2.31 3.80 23.60
CA TRP A 92 2.54 4.27 22.22
C TRP A 92 4.00 4.69 21.97
N ARG A 93 4.60 5.41 22.91
CA ARG A 93 6.00 5.87 22.83
C ARG A 93 6.95 4.68 22.74
N ASN A 94 6.86 3.75 23.70
CA ASN A 94 7.77 2.60 23.78
C ASN A 94 7.58 1.66 22.60
N LEU A 95 6.33 1.44 22.15
CA LEU A 95 6.07 0.64 20.96
C LEU A 95 6.68 1.25 19.69
N LEU A 96 6.53 2.58 19.48
CA LEU A 96 7.14 3.25 18.33
C LEU A 96 8.67 3.25 18.39
N LEU A 97 9.25 3.48 19.57
CA LEU A 97 10.72 3.38 19.76
C LEU A 97 11.23 1.98 19.45
N PHE A 98 10.54 0.95 19.94
CA PHE A 98 10.89 -0.44 19.69
C PHE A 98 10.72 -0.80 18.20
N SER A 99 9.64 -0.35 17.58
CA SER A 99 9.35 -0.61 16.16
C SER A 99 10.33 0.08 15.23
N VAL A 100 10.52 1.39 15.36
CA VAL A 100 11.44 2.15 14.49
C VAL A 100 12.90 1.77 14.80
N GLY A 101 13.24 1.50 16.07
CA GLY A 101 14.57 1.06 16.47
C GLY A 101 14.91 -0.32 15.90
N GLY A 102 14.04 -1.31 16.11
CA GLY A 102 14.20 -2.64 15.55
C GLY A 102 14.23 -2.65 14.02
N PHE A 103 13.38 -1.83 13.38
CA PHE A 103 13.38 -1.64 11.93
C PHE A 103 14.71 -1.06 11.42
N THR A 104 15.24 -0.04 12.10
CA THR A 104 16.52 0.60 11.73
C THR A 104 17.69 -0.36 11.92
N VAL A 105 17.71 -1.11 13.02
CA VAL A 105 18.74 -2.15 13.27
C VAL A 105 18.63 -3.27 12.24
N SER A 106 17.43 -3.75 11.93
CA SER A 106 17.24 -4.77 10.89
C SER A 106 17.69 -4.28 9.52
N SER A 107 17.47 -3.00 9.21
CA SER A 107 17.95 -2.37 7.96
C SER A 107 19.47 -2.34 7.90
N LEU A 108 20.13 -1.96 9.00
CA LEU A 108 21.59 -2.01 9.14
C LEU A 108 22.11 -3.43 8.91
N LEU A 109 21.50 -4.42 9.54
CA LEU A 109 21.88 -5.83 9.41
C LEU A 109 21.66 -6.36 7.98
N CYS A 110 20.61 -5.91 7.26
CA CYS A 110 20.43 -6.21 5.84
C CYS A 110 21.63 -5.74 5.00
N GLY A 111 22.13 -4.53 5.24
CA GLY A 111 23.33 -4.00 4.57
C GLY A 111 24.60 -4.76 4.94
N LEU A 112 24.68 -5.35 6.13
CA LEU A 112 25.84 -6.14 6.62
C LEU A 112 25.74 -7.62 6.28
N SER A 113 24.67 -8.09 5.60
CA SER A 113 24.46 -9.51 5.33
C SER A 113 25.57 -10.11 4.47
N GLY A 114 26.08 -11.28 4.91
CA GLY A 114 27.11 -12.05 4.21
C GLY A 114 26.57 -13.22 3.39
N SER A 115 25.30 -13.61 3.59
CA SER A 115 24.63 -14.68 2.85
C SER A 115 23.17 -14.32 2.57
N LEU A 116 22.56 -15.06 1.63
CA LEU A 116 21.13 -14.87 1.30
C LEU A 116 20.24 -15.19 2.51
N GLU A 117 20.53 -16.25 3.26
CA GLU A 117 19.77 -16.67 4.44
C GLU A 117 19.80 -15.58 5.52
N SER A 118 20.97 -14.98 5.75
CA SER A 118 21.10 -13.87 6.71
C SER A 118 20.31 -12.65 6.27
N LEU A 119 20.33 -12.31 4.97
CA LEU A 119 19.54 -11.23 4.41
C LEU A 119 18.04 -11.49 4.61
N VAL A 120 17.57 -12.69 4.28
CA VAL A 120 16.17 -13.10 4.46
C VAL A 120 15.75 -13.00 5.93
N LEU A 121 16.57 -13.49 6.86
CA LEU A 121 16.29 -13.40 8.30
C LEU A 121 16.17 -11.94 8.77
N TYR A 122 17.07 -11.07 8.34
CA TYR A 122 17.02 -9.65 8.70
C TYR A 122 15.83 -8.93 8.05
N ARG A 123 15.41 -9.36 6.86
CA ARG A 123 14.18 -8.87 6.19
C ARG A 123 12.92 -9.30 6.95
N ILE A 124 12.87 -10.50 7.52
CA ILE A 124 11.78 -10.91 8.43
C ILE A 124 11.75 -9.98 9.64
N GLY A 125 12.91 -9.74 10.29
CA GLY A 125 13.02 -8.78 11.40
C GLY A 125 12.51 -7.39 11.01
N GLN A 126 12.93 -6.88 9.85
CA GLN A 126 12.48 -5.59 9.32
C GLN A 126 10.95 -5.55 9.11
N GLY A 127 10.32 -6.63 8.64
CA GLY A 127 8.88 -6.76 8.50
C GLY A 127 8.15 -6.73 9.85
N VAL A 128 8.63 -7.51 10.82
CA VAL A 128 8.03 -7.57 12.18
C VAL A 128 8.07 -6.21 12.87
N PHE A 129 9.25 -5.57 12.89
CA PHE A 129 9.40 -4.26 13.54
C PHE A 129 8.76 -3.14 12.75
N GLY A 130 8.68 -3.23 11.42
CA GLY A 130 8.04 -2.26 10.55
C GLY A 130 6.51 -2.25 10.62
N ALA A 131 5.91 -3.39 10.94
CA ALA A 131 4.46 -3.60 10.92
C ALA A 131 3.65 -2.58 11.76
N PRO A 132 4.06 -2.21 12.99
CA PRO A 132 3.32 -1.24 13.80
C PRO A 132 3.46 0.21 13.33
N ILE A 133 4.43 0.56 12.49
CA ILE A 133 4.78 1.95 12.16
C ILE A 133 3.58 2.68 11.56
N MET A 134 2.97 2.13 10.50
CA MET A 134 1.84 2.77 9.82
C MET A 134 0.58 2.88 10.68
N PRO A 135 0.05 1.80 11.29
CA PRO A 135 -1.15 1.90 12.11
C PRO A 135 -0.94 2.74 13.37
N MET A 136 0.24 2.68 13.99
CA MET A 136 0.55 3.55 15.14
C MET A 136 0.67 5.02 14.74
N GLY A 137 1.31 5.32 13.62
CA GLY A 137 1.38 6.69 13.10
C GLY A 137 -0.01 7.29 12.92
N GLN A 138 -0.93 6.55 12.29
CA GLN A 138 -2.32 6.96 12.09
C GLN A 138 -3.07 7.12 13.43
N ALA A 139 -2.92 6.16 14.35
CA ALA A 139 -3.58 6.21 15.67
C ALA A 139 -3.10 7.41 16.50
N VAL A 140 -1.79 7.67 16.53
CA VAL A 140 -1.20 8.81 17.25
C VAL A 140 -1.72 10.14 16.70
N LEU A 141 -1.82 10.30 15.39
CA LEU A 141 -2.37 11.50 14.76
C LEU A 141 -3.84 11.71 15.14
N LEU A 142 -4.68 10.67 15.00
CA LEU A 142 -6.09 10.75 15.35
C LEU A 142 -6.35 11.02 16.83
N ALA A 143 -5.45 10.60 17.72
CA ALA A 143 -5.58 10.84 19.16
C ALA A 143 -5.01 12.19 19.62
N THR A 144 -3.99 12.71 18.93
CA THR A 144 -3.29 13.95 19.33
C THR A 144 -3.94 15.20 18.74
N PHE A 145 -4.49 15.08 17.53
CA PHE A 145 -5.10 16.19 16.84
C PHE A 145 -6.57 16.32 17.21
N PRO A 146 -7.09 17.56 17.41
CA PRO A 146 -8.51 17.77 17.63
C PRO A 146 -9.31 17.36 16.38
N LYS A 147 -10.56 16.92 16.56
CA LYS A 147 -11.41 16.36 15.48
C LYS A 147 -11.50 17.24 14.23
N HIS A 148 -11.47 18.57 14.38
CA HIS A 148 -11.52 19.49 13.24
C HIS A 148 -10.24 19.52 12.40
N LEU A 149 -9.12 19.00 12.90
CA LEU A 149 -7.83 18.87 12.20
C LEU A 149 -7.52 17.44 11.75
N HIS A 150 -8.38 16.45 12.04
CA HIS A 150 -8.17 15.06 11.61
C HIS A 150 -7.97 14.93 10.11
N ALA A 151 -8.76 15.66 9.30
CA ALA A 151 -8.60 15.64 7.85
C ALA A 151 -7.19 16.10 7.43
N LEU A 152 -6.69 17.19 8.01
CA LEU A 152 -5.35 17.69 7.76
C LEU A 152 -4.26 16.69 8.18
N ALA A 153 -4.36 16.17 9.40
CA ALA A 153 -3.40 15.20 9.93
C ALA A 153 -3.33 13.93 9.06
N LEU A 154 -4.48 13.42 8.60
CA LEU A 154 -4.55 12.24 7.74
C LEU A 154 -4.05 12.50 6.31
N VAL A 155 -4.27 13.69 5.76
CA VAL A 155 -3.66 14.07 4.47
C VAL A 155 -2.15 14.07 4.58
N MET A 156 -1.60 14.69 5.62
CA MET A 156 -0.15 14.69 5.87
C MET A 156 0.37 13.25 6.04
N TRP A 157 -0.32 12.40 6.80
CA TRP A 157 0.02 10.99 6.93
C TRP A 157 0.02 10.26 5.59
N GLY A 158 -1.00 10.49 4.77
CA GLY A 158 -1.13 9.91 3.43
C GLY A 158 0.01 10.30 2.50
N VAL A 159 0.47 11.55 2.56
CA VAL A 159 1.64 12.02 1.80
C VAL A 159 2.87 11.17 2.11
N GLY A 160 3.22 10.97 3.38
CA GLY A 160 4.37 10.13 3.76
C GLY A 160 4.23 8.68 3.31
N SER A 161 3.03 8.13 3.42
CA SER A 161 2.74 6.75 3.03
C SER A 161 2.88 6.50 1.51
N VAL A 162 2.59 7.50 0.68
CA VAL A 162 2.71 7.40 -0.79
C VAL A 162 4.12 7.78 -1.26
N PHE A 163 4.74 8.77 -0.61
CA PHE A 163 6.05 9.26 -1.01
C PHE A 163 7.15 8.23 -0.78
N GLY A 164 7.05 7.43 0.29
CA GLY A 164 8.01 6.37 0.61
C GLY A 164 8.23 5.40 -0.57
N PRO A 165 7.18 4.71 -1.04
CA PRO A 165 7.30 3.79 -2.18
C PRO A 165 7.79 4.42 -3.47
N VAL A 166 7.60 5.72 -3.67
CA VAL A 166 8.07 6.46 -4.86
C VAL A 166 9.56 6.80 -4.75
N VAL A 167 10.00 7.24 -3.58
CA VAL A 167 11.41 7.61 -3.32
C VAL A 167 12.30 6.36 -3.27
N GLY A 168 11.77 5.22 -2.83
CA GLY A 168 12.51 3.97 -2.69
C GLY A 168 13.30 3.56 -3.93
N PRO A 169 12.66 3.39 -5.09
CA PRO A 169 13.36 3.04 -6.33
C PRO A 169 14.41 4.07 -6.76
N ILE A 170 14.09 5.37 -6.65
CA ILE A 170 15.02 6.45 -7.04
C ILE A 170 16.29 6.39 -6.19
N VAL A 171 16.13 6.35 -4.88
CA VAL A 171 17.25 6.29 -3.95
C VAL A 171 17.97 4.94 -4.06
N GLY A 172 17.23 3.85 -4.23
CA GLY A 172 17.78 2.51 -4.41
C GLY A 172 18.68 2.42 -5.62
N SER A 173 18.23 2.87 -6.81
CA SER A 173 19.02 2.86 -8.03
C SER A 173 20.26 3.76 -7.91
N MET A 174 20.09 5.01 -7.43
CA MET A 174 21.22 5.93 -7.26
C MET A 174 22.31 5.36 -6.34
N MET A 175 21.93 4.76 -5.20
CA MET A 175 22.90 4.18 -4.26
C MET A 175 23.55 2.91 -4.82
N THR A 176 22.79 2.14 -5.56
CA THR A 176 23.25 0.89 -6.18
C THR A 176 24.24 1.17 -7.32
N GLU A 177 23.98 2.20 -8.13
CA GLU A 177 24.88 2.67 -9.19
C GLU A 177 26.14 3.33 -8.62
N ALA A 178 26.01 4.16 -7.58
CA ALA A 178 27.11 4.88 -6.98
C ALA A 178 28.08 3.98 -6.20
N SER A 179 27.63 2.85 -5.67
CA SER A 179 28.41 1.98 -4.80
C SER A 179 28.05 0.50 -4.97
N ASN A 180 27.04 0.03 -4.23
CA ASN A 180 26.54 -1.33 -4.29
C ASN A 180 25.14 -1.40 -3.63
N TRP A 181 24.46 -2.55 -3.77
CA TRP A 181 23.14 -2.77 -3.20
C TRP A 181 23.06 -2.60 -1.66
N ARG A 182 24.15 -2.82 -0.93
CA ARG A 182 24.22 -2.65 0.53
C ARG A 182 24.04 -1.20 0.95
N ALA A 183 24.58 -0.26 0.15
CA ALA A 183 24.44 1.18 0.40
C ALA A 183 22.98 1.64 0.47
N ALA A 184 22.10 1.02 -0.31
CA ALA A 184 20.68 1.30 -0.30
C ALA A 184 20.04 0.98 1.08
N PHE A 185 20.45 -0.09 1.75
CA PHE A 185 20.00 -0.40 3.12
C PHE A 185 20.63 0.51 4.18
N PHE A 186 21.90 0.86 4.05
CA PHE A 186 22.59 1.78 4.97
C PHE A 186 21.98 3.18 4.95
N MET A 187 21.46 3.63 3.81
CA MET A 187 20.84 4.95 3.68
C MET A 187 19.56 5.08 4.53
N ILE A 188 18.93 3.96 4.92
CA ILE A 188 17.75 3.98 5.81
C ILE A 188 18.15 4.34 7.25
N VAL A 189 19.39 4.06 7.66
CA VAL A 189 19.83 4.16 9.05
C VAL A 189 19.86 5.61 9.59
N PRO A 190 20.46 6.60 8.92
CA PRO A 190 20.49 7.97 9.43
C PRO A 190 19.10 8.58 9.66
N PRO A 191 18.15 8.55 8.70
CA PRO A 191 16.81 9.04 8.95
C PRO A 191 16.02 8.18 9.95
N GLY A 192 16.35 6.88 10.11
CA GLY A 192 15.81 6.02 11.15
C GLY A 192 16.21 6.49 12.56
N ILE A 193 17.48 6.84 12.75
CA ILE A 193 17.98 7.42 14.00
C ILE A 193 17.31 8.79 14.26
N ALA A 194 17.18 9.63 13.25
CA ALA A 194 16.49 10.91 13.38
C ALA A 194 15.02 10.74 13.79
N ALA A 195 14.31 9.75 13.21
CA ALA A 195 12.95 9.40 13.61
C ALA A 195 12.87 8.96 15.09
N LEU A 196 13.82 8.14 15.57
CA LEU A 196 13.91 7.73 16.98
C LEU A 196 14.08 8.93 17.92
N VAL A 197 14.95 9.87 17.57
CA VAL A 197 15.15 11.11 18.34
C VAL A 197 13.85 11.92 18.38
N CYS A 198 13.17 12.07 17.23
CA CYS A 198 11.88 12.76 17.17
C CYS A 198 10.82 12.07 18.04
N ILE A 199 10.73 10.72 18.03
CA ILE A 199 9.79 9.97 18.89
C ILE A 199 10.08 10.23 20.37
N TRP A 200 11.35 10.23 20.74
CA TRP A 200 11.78 10.44 22.12
C TRP A 200 11.30 11.79 22.69
N PHE A 201 11.37 12.85 21.91
CA PHE A 201 10.98 14.19 22.32
C PHE A 201 9.48 14.49 22.10
N ALA A 202 8.85 13.92 21.07
CA ALA A 202 7.47 14.23 20.69
C ALA A 202 6.44 13.56 21.60
N LEU A 203 6.68 12.29 21.99
CA LEU A 203 5.72 11.48 22.72
C LEU A 203 6.07 11.39 24.20
N SER A 204 5.10 11.76 25.06
CA SER A 204 5.18 11.53 26.50
C SER A 204 4.58 10.18 26.88
N GLU A 205 5.00 9.61 28.01
CA GLU A 205 4.57 8.27 28.50
C GLU A 205 3.11 8.19 29.02
N HIS A 206 2.21 9.05 28.57
CA HIS A 206 0.85 9.15 29.09
C HIS A 206 -0.09 8.08 28.52
N THR A 207 0.24 6.81 28.62
CA THR A 207 -0.69 5.77 28.21
C THR A 207 -1.06 4.89 29.40
N GLN A 208 -2.35 4.79 29.71
CA GLN A 208 -2.85 3.82 30.67
C GLN A 208 -2.49 2.42 30.15
N ARG A 209 -1.55 1.77 30.83
CA ARG A 209 -1.17 0.38 30.53
C ARG A 209 -2.29 -0.55 30.97
N ASN A 210 -3.08 -0.99 30.01
CA ASN A 210 -4.12 -1.98 30.26
C ASN A 210 -3.54 -3.37 30.01
N ARG A 211 -3.44 -4.22 31.04
CA ARG A 211 -2.90 -5.57 30.92
C ARG A 211 -3.97 -6.52 30.36
N LEU A 212 -4.29 -6.37 29.08
CA LEU A 212 -5.15 -7.33 28.38
C LEU A 212 -4.43 -8.68 28.25
N ARG A 213 -5.15 -9.78 28.50
CA ARG A 213 -4.62 -11.14 28.24
C ARG A 213 -4.46 -11.31 26.73
N PHE A 214 -3.35 -11.93 26.31
CA PHE A 214 -3.11 -12.20 24.90
C PHE A 214 -3.85 -13.47 24.48
N ASP A 215 -4.63 -13.36 23.43
CA ASP A 215 -5.33 -14.48 22.83
C ASP A 215 -4.42 -15.19 21.82
N TRP A 216 -3.70 -16.21 22.30
CA TRP A 216 -2.79 -17.00 21.47
C TRP A 216 -3.51 -17.79 20.38
N ILE A 217 -4.71 -18.30 20.64
CA ILE A 217 -5.46 -19.12 19.68
C ILE A 217 -5.91 -18.25 18.52
N GLY A 218 -6.57 -17.13 18.79
CA GLY A 218 -6.99 -16.18 17.76
C GLY A 218 -5.81 -15.64 16.95
N PHE A 219 -4.71 -15.29 17.62
CA PHE A 219 -3.51 -14.80 16.93
C PHE A 219 -2.86 -15.85 16.02
N LEU A 220 -2.62 -17.07 16.51
CA LEU A 220 -1.99 -18.13 15.72
C LEU A 220 -2.88 -18.55 14.54
N ALA A 221 -4.19 -18.66 14.75
CA ALA A 221 -5.13 -18.99 13.69
C ALA A 221 -5.13 -17.91 12.59
N LEU A 222 -5.25 -16.63 12.97
CA LEU A 222 -5.20 -15.51 12.02
C LEU A 222 -3.85 -15.45 11.31
N SER A 223 -2.74 -15.59 12.03
CA SER A 223 -1.39 -15.56 11.47
C SER A 223 -1.19 -16.67 10.45
N THR A 224 -1.59 -17.90 10.77
CA THR A 224 -1.52 -19.04 9.85
C THR A 224 -2.37 -18.79 8.60
N ALA A 225 -3.58 -18.28 8.75
CA ALA A 225 -4.45 -17.94 7.62
C ALA A 225 -3.81 -16.87 6.71
N ILE A 226 -3.24 -15.81 7.30
CA ILE A 226 -2.55 -14.72 6.56
C ILE A 226 -1.31 -15.26 5.84
N VAL A 227 -0.45 -16.03 6.52
CA VAL A 227 0.76 -16.62 5.93
C VAL A 227 0.40 -17.49 4.73
N ALA A 228 -0.53 -18.42 4.92
CA ALA A 228 -0.96 -19.32 3.86
C ALA A 228 -1.59 -18.56 2.68
N ALA A 229 -2.48 -17.59 2.95
CA ALA A 229 -3.08 -16.76 1.91
C ALA A 229 -2.02 -15.94 1.15
N GLN A 230 -1.05 -15.36 1.86
CA GLN A 230 0.02 -14.57 1.24
C GLN A 230 0.93 -15.45 0.36
N LEU A 231 1.26 -16.67 0.80
CA LEU A 231 2.03 -17.63 -0.01
C LEU A 231 1.29 -18.04 -1.27
N ILE A 232 -0.04 -18.28 -1.18
CA ILE A 232 -0.88 -18.58 -2.34
C ILE A 232 -0.84 -17.42 -3.35
N LEU A 233 -0.99 -16.19 -2.87
CA LEU A 233 -1.01 -15.00 -3.73
C LEU A 233 0.34 -14.72 -4.38
N ASP A 234 1.44 -14.93 -3.67
CA ASP A 234 2.78 -14.64 -4.15
C ASP A 234 3.32 -15.74 -5.09
N ARG A 235 3.11 -17.03 -4.75
CA ARG A 235 3.65 -18.16 -5.49
C ARG A 235 2.67 -18.80 -6.47
N GLY A 236 1.37 -18.50 -6.36
CA GLY A 236 0.32 -19.14 -7.14
C GLY A 236 0.57 -19.07 -8.64
N GLN A 237 0.99 -17.90 -9.14
CA GLN A 237 1.29 -17.72 -10.57
C GLN A 237 2.47 -18.58 -11.05
N ARG A 238 3.50 -18.75 -10.23
CA ARG A 238 4.70 -19.53 -10.58
C ARG A 238 4.46 -21.04 -10.54
N LEU A 239 3.59 -21.48 -9.63
CA LEU A 239 3.27 -22.88 -9.38
C LEU A 239 2.01 -23.35 -10.14
N ASP A 240 1.52 -22.57 -11.09
CA ASP A 240 0.31 -22.85 -11.86
C ASP A 240 -0.93 -23.11 -10.99
N TRP A 241 -1.04 -22.30 -9.91
CA TRP A 241 -2.19 -22.27 -9.00
C TRP A 241 -2.58 -23.66 -8.47
N PHE A 242 -3.85 -24.04 -8.59
CA PHE A 242 -4.41 -25.28 -8.05
C PHE A 242 -3.92 -26.57 -8.74
N ASN A 243 -3.08 -26.48 -9.76
CA ASN A 243 -2.38 -27.63 -10.32
C ASN A 243 -1.20 -28.08 -9.42
N SER A 244 -0.74 -27.21 -8.53
CA SER A 244 0.32 -27.52 -7.58
C SER A 244 -0.23 -28.06 -6.25
N PRO A 245 0.25 -29.22 -5.76
CA PRO A 245 -0.13 -29.72 -4.42
C PRO A 245 0.22 -28.75 -3.30
N GLU A 246 1.30 -27.96 -3.44
CA GLU A 246 1.72 -26.95 -2.48
C GLU A 246 0.65 -25.86 -2.31
N ILE A 247 0.10 -25.34 -3.41
CA ILE A 247 -0.95 -24.32 -3.39
C ILE A 247 -2.27 -24.89 -2.86
N VAL A 248 -2.62 -26.12 -3.24
CA VAL A 248 -3.81 -26.81 -2.70
C VAL A 248 -3.70 -26.96 -1.18
N LEU A 249 -2.55 -27.46 -0.69
CA LEU A 249 -2.31 -27.61 0.75
C LEU A 249 -2.37 -26.26 1.47
N ALA A 250 -1.72 -25.22 0.94
CA ALA A 250 -1.77 -23.88 1.50
C ALA A 250 -3.20 -23.34 1.55
N THR A 251 -4.02 -23.62 0.52
CA THR A 251 -5.43 -23.20 0.47
C THR A 251 -6.27 -23.89 1.55
N VAL A 252 -6.07 -25.18 1.74
CA VAL A 252 -6.75 -25.93 2.81
C VAL A 252 -6.34 -25.41 4.19
N ILE A 253 -5.04 -25.18 4.41
CA ILE A 253 -4.53 -24.60 5.66
C ILE A 253 -5.11 -23.20 5.88
N ALA A 254 -5.13 -22.34 4.87
CA ALA A 254 -5.71 -21.00 4.97
C ALA A 254 -7.19 -21.04 5.35
N ALA A 255 -7.97 -21.91 4.70
CA ALA A 255 -9.41 -22.06 4.94
C ALA A 255 -9.69 -22.58 6.37
N ILE A 256 -8.98 -23.60 6.81
CA ILE A 256 -9.15 -24.18 8.16
C ILE A 256 -8.72 -23.15 9.23
N ALA A 257 -7.58 -22.52 9.06
CA ALA A 257 -7.06 -21.53 10.01
C ALA A 257 -7.99 -20.30 10.10
N PHE A 258 -8.49 -19.83 8.98
CA PHE A 258 -9.47 -18.74 8.95
C PHE A 258 -10.80 -19.12 9.60
N TRP A 259 -11.28 -20.34 9.37
CA TRP A 259 -12.48 -20.87 10.04
C TRP A 259 -12.29 -20.92 11.55
N ILE A 260 -11.17 -21.48 12.02
CA ILE A 260 -10.84 -21.53 13.46
C ILE A 260 -10.80 -20.12 14.04
N PHE A 261 -10.18 -19.17 13.34
CA PHE A 261 -10.14 -17.78 13.76
C PHE A 261 -11.53 -17.17 13.92
N VAL A 262 -12.40 -17.32 12.91
CA VAL A 262 -13.77 -16.77 12.94
C VAL A 262 -14.59 -17.38 14.08
N VAL A 263 -14.59 -18.70 14.22
CA VAL A 263 -15.31 -19.39 15.29
C VAL A 263 -14.79 -18.95 16.66
N HIS A 264 -13.46 -18.87 16.82
CA HIS A 264 -12.84 -18.44 18.07
C HIS A 264 -13.20 -16.98 18.41
N CYS A 265 -13.17 -16.06 17.44
CA CYS A 265 -13.57 -14.67 17.65
C CYS A 265 -15.04 -14.51 18.05
N LEU A 266 -15.92 -15.39 17.58
CA LEU A 266 -17.35 -15.35 17.91
C LEU A 266 -17.66 -15.99 19.27
N THR A 267 -16.85 -16.92 19.75
CA THR A 267 -17.08 -17.71 20.97
C THR A 267 -16.25 -17.24 22.17
N SER A 268 -15.11 -16.58 21.93
CA SER A 268 -14.21 -16.13 22.99
C SER A 268 -14.74 -14.88 23.71
N ALA A 269 -14.56 -14.84 25.03
CA ALA A 269 -14.88 -13.65 25.84
C ALA A 269 -13.93 -12.46 25.59
N HIS A 270 -12.71 -12.74 25.20
CA HIS A 270 -11.65 -11.74 24.91
C HIS A 270 -10.92 -12.12 23.62
N PRO A 271 -11.56 -11.95 22.45
CA PRO A 271 -10.96 -12.31 21.18
C PRO A 271 -9.77 -11.42 20.85
N PHE A 272 -8.83 -11.94 20.06
CA PHE A 272 -7.64 -11.21 19.59
C PHE A 272 -7.99 -9.95 18.80
N LEU A 273 -9.01 -10.03 17.95
CA LEU A 273 -9.65 -8.90 17.29
C LEU A 273 -11.13 -8.90 17.65
N ASP A 274 -11.64 -7.78 18.15
CA ASP A 274 -13.05 -7.66 18.51
C ASP A 274 -13.92 -7.60 17.22
N PRO A 275 -14.73 -8.64 16.92
CA PRO A 275 -15.58 -8.64 15.74
C PRO A 275 -16.65 -7.53 15.80
N ARG A 276 -16.94 -6.98 16.99
CA ARG A 276 -17.85 -5.85 17.18
C ARG A 276 -17.40 -4.58 16.47
N LEU A 277 -16.08 -4.45 16.16
CA LEU A 277 -15.59 -3.37 15.31
C LEU A 277 -16.28 -3.36 13.94
N LEU A 278 -16.50 -4.54 13.35
CA LEU A 278 -17.16 -4.67 12.04
C LEU A 278 -18.68 -4.51 12.13
N LEU A 279 -19.29 -4.58 13.31
CA LEU A 279 -20.71 -4.23 13.51
C LEU A 279 -20.94 -2.71 13.42
N ASN A 280 -19.89 -1.91 13.63
CA ASN A 280 -19.99 -0.48 13.39
C ASN A 280 -20.06 -0.23 11.87
N ARG A 281 -21.24 0.18 11.41
CA ARG A 281 -21.53 0.35 9.99
C ARG A 281 -20.52 1.25 9.26
N ASN A 282 -20.13 2.37 9.86
CA ASN A 282 -19.19 3.29 9.23
C ASN A 282 -17.79 2.69 9.15
N PHE A 283 -17.36 2.00 10.20
CA PHE A 283 -16.08 1.32 10.21
C PHE A 283 -16.03 0.18 9.18
N ALA A 284 -17.06 -0.67 9.14
CA ALA A 284 -17.13 -1.78 8.19
C ALA A 284 -17.11 -1.30 6.73
N ILE A 285 -17.95 -0.32 6.38
CA ILE A 285 -18.00 0.24 5.02
C ILE A 285 -16.69 0.97 4.69
N GLY A 286 -16.15 1.75 5.63
CA GLY A 286 -14.86 2.42 5.45
C GLY A 286 -13.70 1.44 5.23
N THR A 287 -13.68 0.34 5.98
CA THR A 287 -12.69 -0.74 5.81
C THR A 287 -12.84 -1.46 4.47
N MET A 288 -14.07 -1.66 4.00
CA MET A 288 -14.33 -2.23 2.67
C MET A 288 -13.85 -1.30 1.54
N ILE A 289 -14.10 -0.01 1.66
CA ILE A 289 -13.54 0.99 0.71
C ILE A 289 -12.02 1.01 0.81
N ALA A 290 -11.44 0.91 2.01
CA ALA A 290 -10.00 0.86 2.21
C ALA A 290 -9.37 -0.38 1.55
N PHE A 291 -10.06 -1.53 1.58
CA PHE A 291 -9.66 -2.73 0.85
C PHE A 291 -9.54 -2.46 -0.66
N VAL A 292 -10.58 -1.86 -1.26
CA VAL A 292 -10.55 -1.49 -2.69
C VAL A 292 -9.48 -0.44 -2.99
N MET A 293 -9.31 0.55 -2.14
CA MET A 293 -8.25 1.54 -2.31
C MET A 293 -6.84 0.93 -2.16
N GLY A 294 -6.71 -0.08 -1.28
CA GLY A 294 -5.49 -0.88 -1.17
C GLY A 294 -5.15 -1.56 -2.49
N MET A 295 -6.14 -2.18 -3.14
CA MET A 295 -5.98 -2.81 -4.47
C MET A 295 -5.31 -1.89 -5.49
N LEU A 296 -5.64 -0.60 -5.47
CA LEU A 296 -5.13 0.39 -6.42
C LEU A 296 -3.76 0.96 -6.05
N THR A 297 -3.49 1.04 -4.75
CA THR A 297 -2.33 1.80 -4.26
C THR A 297 -1.01 1.25 -4.80
N PHE A 298 -0.83 -0.05 -4.79
CA PHE A 298 0.44 -0.68 -5.16
C PHE A 298 0.42 -1.29 -6.56
N THR A 299 -0.75 -1.58 -7.13
CA THR A 299 -0.84 -2.24 -8.46
C THR A 299 -0.19 -1.39 -9.55
N GLY A 300 -0.47 -0.10 -9.62
CA GLY A 300 0.19 0.80 -10.57
C GLY A 300 1.70 0.90 -10.35
N LEU A 301 2.16 0.83 -9.08
CA LEU A 301 3.59 0.84 -8.76
C LEU A 301 4.32 -0.45 -9.15
N VAL A 302 3.59 -1.54 -9.40
CA VAL A 302 4.14 -2.82 -9.87
C VAL A 302 4.02 -2.92 -11.40
N LEU A 303 2.87 -2.57 -11.98
CA LEU A 303 2.62 -2.74 -13.41
C LEU A 303 3.36 -1.71 -14.29
N PHE A 304 3.39 -0.43 -13.89
CA PHE A 304 4.02 0.60 -14.72
C PHE A 304 5.53 0.43 -14.93
N PRO A 305 6.35 0.13 -13.90
CA PRO A 305 7.77 -0.12 -14.13
C PRO A 305 8.02 -1.20 -15.17
N SER A 306 7.34 -2.34 -15.03
CA SER A 306 7.49 -3.45 -15.98
C SER A 306 7.00 -3.06 -17.39
N LEU A 307 5.86 -2.37 -17.52
CA LEU A 307 5.36 -1.90 -18.80
C LEU A 307 6.34 -0.94 -19.49
N LEU A 308 6.86 0.04 -18.74
CA LEU A 308 7.74 1.08 -19.30
C LEU A 308 9.14 0.53 -19.63
N HIS A 309 9.68 -0.33 -18.76
CA HIS A 309 10.98 -0.94 -18.96
C HIS A 309 10.94 -2.00 -20.08
N ASP A 310 10.02 -2.99 -19.97
CA ASP A 310 10.04 -4.18 -20.84
C ASP A 310 9.47 -3.91 -22.25
N LEU A 311 8.52 -2.97 -22.38
CA LEU A 311 7.88 -2.68 -23.67
C LEU A 311 8.35 -1.40 -24.35
N ARG A 312 8.93 -0.46 -23.60
CA ARG A 312 9.28 0.87 -24.10
C ARG A 312 10.73 1.28 -23.87
N ASP A 313 11.53 0.43 -23.21
CA ASP A 313 12.94 0.68 -22.91
C ASP A 313 13.19 2.04 -22.20
N PHE A 314 12.25 2.49 -21.35
CA PHE A 314 12.45 3.70 -20.56
C PHE A 314 13.53 3.45 -19.51
N PRO A 315 14.47 4.41 -19.30
CA PRO A 315 15.46 4.31 -18.25
C PRO A 315 14.80 4.37 -16.85
N ASP A 316 15.35 3.65 -15.89
CA ASP A 316 14.80 3.56 -14.52
C ASP A 316 14.58 4.91 -13.85
N SER A 317 15.48 5.87 -14.12
CA SER A 317 15.34 7.25 -13.64
C SER A 317 14.09 7.95 -14.17
N ALA A 318 13.73 7.78 -15.45
CA ALA A 318 12.52 8.33 -16.04
C ALA A 318 11.27 7.65 -15.46
N ILE A 319 11.30 6.32 -15.28
CA ILE A 319 10.21 5.56 -14.65
C ILE A 319 9.96 6.09 -13.24
N GLY A 320 11.01 6.30 -12.44
CA GLY A 320 10.90 6.86 -11.10
C GLY A 320 10.17 8.21 -11.07
N TRP A 321 10.53 9.13 -11.98
CA TRP A 321 9.87 10.44 -12.08
C TRP A 321 8.41 10.35 -12.52
N LEU A 322 8.08 9.47 -13.45
CA LEU A 322 6.71 9.26 -13.92
C LEU A 322 5.83 8.69 -12.82
N LEU A 323 6.35 7.81 -11.98
CA LEU A 323 5.63 7.31 -10.81
C LEU A 323 5.51 8.36 -9.70
N ALA A 324 6.52 9.26 -9.56
CA ALA A 324 6.47 10.38 -8.63
C ALA A 324 5.34 11.38 -8.95
N ALA A 325 4.86 11.43 -10.20
CA ALA A 325 3.73 12.24 -10.61
C ALA A 325 2.46 11.96 -9.78
N ARG A 326 2.29 10.72 -9.29
CA ARG A 326 1.23 10.36 -8.35
C ARG A 326 1.31 11.17 -7.04
N GLY A 327 2.53 11.42 -6.55
CA GLY A 327 2.77 12.28 -5.40
C GLY A 327 2.32 13.72 -5.66
N ILE A 328 2.55 14.26 -6.87
CA ILE A 328 2.08 15.59 -7.27
C ILE A 328 0.56 15.66 -7.19
N GLY A 329 -0.15 14.64 -7.69
CA GLY A 329 -1.61 14.54 -7.58
C GLY A 329 -2.09 14.54 -6.12
N ASN A 330 -1.43 13.76 -5.26
CA ASN A 330 -1.75 13.74 -3.83
C ASN A 330 -1.58 15.13 -3.17
N TRP A 331 -0.50 15.84 -3.51
CA TRP A 331 -0.24 17.19 -3.02
C TRP A 331 -1.27 18.22 -3.53
N ALA A 332 -1.62 18.16 -4.81
CA ALA A 332 -2.64 19.03 -5.39
C ALA A 332 -4.01 18.84 -4.71
N ALA A 333 -4.35 17.60 -4.38
CA ALA A 333 -5.58 17.28 -3.65
C ALA A 333 -5.62 17.88 -2.24
N PHE A 334 -4.47 18.18 -1.62
CA PHE A 334 -4.39 18.79 -0.28
C PHE A 334 -5.19 20.09 -0.17
N LEU A 335 -5.14 20.93 -1.20
CA LEU A 335 -5.83 22.22 -1.22
C LEU A 335 -7.36 22.07 -1.15
N VAL A 336 -7.89 20.98 -1.68
CA VAL A 336 -9.33 20.75 -1.85
C VAL A 336 -9.90 19.78 -0.84
N VAL A 337 -9.14 18.75 -0.42
CA VAL A 337 -9.66 17.64 0.38
C VAL A 337 -10.12 18.06 1.76
N VAL A 338 -9.43 19.00 2.42
CA VAL A 338 -9.76 19.43 3.79
C VAL A 338 -11.12 20.14 3.85
N PRO A 339 -11.38 21.20 3.07
CA PRO A 339 -12.71 21.81 3.04
C PRO A 339 -13.77 20.84 2.50
N PHE A 340 -13.47 20.03 1.50
CA PHE A 340 -14.41 19.08 0.92
C PHE A 340 -14.83 17.99 1.92
N THR A 341 -13.90 17.48 2.72
CA THR A 341 -14.18 16.54 3.82
C THR A 341 -15.16 17.12 4.84
N ARG A 342 -15.07 18.42 5.12
CA ARG A 342 -15.96 19.09 6.09
C ARG A 342 -17.36 19.35 5.56
N ILE A 343 -17.47 19.74 4.30
CA ILE A 343 -18.74 20.17 3.68
C ILE A 343 -19.55 18.95 3.21
N ALA A 344 -18.92 18.05 2.44
CA ALA A 344 -19.60 16.94 1.78
C ALA A 344 -18.73 15.67 1.71
N PRO A 345 -18.44 15.01 2.85
CA PRO A 345 -17.50 13.90 2.89
C PRO A 345 -17.88 12.70 1.99
N ARG A 346 -19.17 12.41 1.84
CA ARG A 346 -19.64 11.33 0.95
C ARG A 346 -19.40 11.65 -0.52
N LEU A 347 -19.65 12.90 -0.93
CA LEU A 347 -19.37 13.33 -2.30
C LEU A 347 -17.88 13.35 -2.57
N ALA A 348 -17.04 13.72 -1.58
CA ALA A 348 -15.61 13.66 -1.70
C ALA A 348 -15.13 12.22 -1.93
N ILE A 349 -15.63 11.23 -1.16
CA ILE A 349 -15.31 9.83 -1.36
C ILE A 349 -15.72 9.36 -2.75
N ALA A 350 -16.97 9.61 -3.13
CA ALA A 350 -17.51 9.18 -4.42
C ALA A 350 -16.77 9.82 -5.60
N SER A 351 -16.50 11.13 -5.56
CA SER A 351 -15.75 11.83 -6.61
C SER A 351 -14.30 11.37 -6.70
N GLY A 352 -13.63 11.13 -5.57
CA GLY A 352 -12.26 10.61 -5.56
C GLY A 352 -12.16 9.19 -6.11
N LEU A 353 -13.11 8.30 -5.79
CA LEU A 353 -13.19 6.96 -6.39
C LEU A 353 -13.51 7.06 -7.89
N LEU A 354 -14.43 7.94 -8.30
CA LEU A 354 -14.75 8.16 -9.72
C LEU A 354 -13.53 8.64 -10.51
N MET A 355 -12.76 9.58 -9.95
CA MET A 355 -11.52 10.06 -10.58
C MET A 355 -10.48 8.94 -10.74
N GLN A 356 -10.35 8.06 -9.76
CA GLN A 356 -9.48 6.88 -9.87
C GLN A 356 -9.99 5.89 -10.94
N ALA A 357 -11.31 5.69 -11.05
CA ALA A 357 -11.90 4.89 -12.12
C ALA A 357 -11.60 5.50 -13.50
N ILE A 358 -11.78 6.81 -13.65
CA ILE A 358 -11.46 7.54 -14.89
C ILE A 358 -9.96 7.39 -15.22
N ALA A 359 -9.07 7.54 -14.24
CA ALA A 359 -7.65 7.33 -14.43
C ALA A 359 -7.34 5.90 -14.89
N GLY A 360 -7.99 4.89 -14.29
CA GLY A 360 -7.86 3.49 -14.71
C GLY A 360 -8.36 3.25 -16.14
N PHE A 361 -9.51 3.81 -16.53
CA PHE A 361 -9.99 3.74 -17.91
C PHE A 361 -9.07 4.46 -18.89
N ALA A 362 -8.50 5.60 -18.50
CA ALA A 362 -7.52 6.31 -19.32
C ALA A 362 -6.22 5.49 -19.51
N MET A 363 -5.74 4.83 -18.45
CA MET A 363 -4.61 3.90 -18.54
C MET A 363 -4.93 2.68 -19.44
N ALA A 364 -6.19 2.24 -19.46
CA ALA A 364 -6.64 1.16 -20.33
C ALA A 364 -6.78 1.56 -21.82
N GLN A 365 -6.69 2.84 -22.15
CA GLN A 365 -6.62 3.35 -23.53
C GLN A 365 -5.17 3.53 -24.03
N LEU A 366 -4.18 3.25 -23.18
CA LEU A 366 -2.78 3.33 -23.58
C LEU A 366 -2.47 2.24 -24.62
N ASP A 367 -1.67 2.60 -25.58
CA ASP A 367 -1.14 1.69 -26.59
C ASP A 367 0.40 1.57 -26.48
N ILE A 368 1.01 0.81 -27.36
CA ILE A 368 2.46 0.62 -27.36
C ILE A 368 3.24 1.91 -27.67
N ASN A 369 2.58 2.94 -28.22
CA ASN A 369 3.18 4.23 -28.54
C ASN A 369 3.01 5.27 -27.43
N LEU A 370 2.57 4.82 -26.23
CA LEU A 370 2.39 5.68 -25.06
C LEU A 370 3.57 6.65 -24.87
N THR A 371 3.24 7.88 -24.49
CA THR A 371 4.21 8.93 -24.20
C THR A 371 4.42 9.10 -22.69
N SER A 372 5.52 9.77 -22.33
CA SER A 372 5.75 10.14 -20.93
C SER A 372 4.61 10.99 -20.36
N PHE A 373 3.97 11.83 -21.19
CA PHE A 373 2.84 12.65 -20.78
C PHE A 373 1.60 11.82 -20.42
N ASP A 374 1.33 10.76 -21.18
CA ASP A 374 0.19 9.85 -20.93
C ASP A 374 0.32 9.16 -19.57
N VAL A 375 1.51 8.70 -19.23
CA VAL A 375 1.80 8.10 -17.92
C VAL A 375 1.75 9.15 -16.82
N PHE A 376 2.30 10.34 -17.06
CA PHE A 376 2.36 11.41 -16.08
C PHE A 376 0.96 11.87 -15.63
N TRP A 377 0.09 12.29 -16.56
CA TRP A 377 -1.20 12.86 -16.20
C TRP A 377 -2.16 11.81 -15.60
N THR A 378 -2.11 10.55 -16.07
CA THR A 378 -2.91 9.47 -15.51
C THR A 378 -2.50 9.15 -14.07
N ASN A 379 -1.19 9.17 -13.75
CA ASN A 379 -0.70 9.02 -12.38
C ASN A 379 -1.05 10.23 -11.50
N VAL A 380 -0.98 11.46 -12.01
CA VAL A 380 -1.44 12.67 -11.28
C VAL A 380 -2.92 12.54 -10.93
N LEU A 381 -3.77 12.16 -11.89
CA LEU A 381 -5.21 11.99 -11.67
C LEU A 381 -5.50 10.88 -10.67
N LEU A 382 -4.79 9.76 -10.75
CA LEU A 382 -4.91 8.64 -9.81
C LEU A 382 -4.56 9.07 -8.38
N GLY A 383 -3.44 9.79 -8.21
CA GLY A 383 -3.02 10.31 -6.91
C GLY A 383 -4.00 11.33 -6.34
N PHE A 384 -4.47 12.27 -7.17
CA PHE A 384 -5.46 13.28 -6.78
C PHE A 384 -6.75 12.61 -6.28
N GLY A 385 -7.32 11.69 -7.05
CA GLY A 385 -8.51 10.93 -6.67
C GLY A 385 -8.29 10.10 -5.41
N GLN A 386 -7.09 9.51 -5.23
CA GLN A 386 -6.75 8.74 -4.05
C GLN A 386 -6.83 9.59 -2.77
N SER A 387 -6.24 10.78 -2.75
CA SER A 387 -6.27 11.66 -1.58
C SER A 387 -7.67 12.20 -1.30
N ILE A 388 -8.42 12.56 -2.35
CA ILE A 388 -9.81 13.05 -2.24
C ILE A 388 -10.74 11.98 -1.64
N ALA A 389 -10.54 10.69 -1.94
CA ALA A 389 -11.34 9.61 -1.37
C ALA A 389 -10.85 9.16 0.00
N PHE A 390 -9.53 8.96 0.19
CA PHE A 390 -8.96 8.31 1.37
C PHE A 390 -9.17 9.11 2.65
N THR A 391 -8.94 10.41 2.61
CA THR A 391 -9.02 11.27 3.80
C THR A 391 -10.43 11.30 4.40
N PRO A 392 -11.50 11.68 3.65
CA PRO A 392 -12.85 11.72 4.21
C PRO A 392 -13.36 10.30 4.58
N MET A 393 -12.99 9.28 3.82
CA MET A 393 -13.32 7.89 4.14
C MET A 393 -12.75 7.48 5.51
N THR A 394 -11.47 7.76 5.76
CA THR A 394 -10.83 7.45 7.04
C THR A 394 -11.46 8.24 8.18
N VAL A 395 -11.69 9.55 8.00
CA VAL A 395 -12.38 10.37 9.01
C VAL A 395 -13.75 9.79 9.36
N MET A 396 -14.54 9.39 8.36
CA MET A 396 -15.88 8.81 8.59
C MET A 396 -15.83 7.42 9.20
N ALA A 397 -14.87 6.59 8.80
CA ALA A 397 -14.70 5.24 9.35
C ALA A 397 -14.41 5.26 10.85
N PHE A 398 -13.55 6.17 11.29
CA PHE A 398 -13.14 6.27 12.70
C PHE A 398 -14.00 7.22 13.55
N ALA A 399 -14.86 8.05 12.93
CA ALA A 399 -15.67 9.05 13.66
C ALA A 399 -16.62 8.45 14.70
N THR A 400 -17.06 7.22 14.51
CA THR A 400 -18.02 6.52 15.39
C THR A 400 -17.37 5.52 16.33
N LEU A 401 -16.05 5.34 16.26
CA LEU A 401 -15.31 4.45 17.13
C LEU A 401 -14.95 5.14 18.46
N PRO A 402 -15.08 4.42 19.61
CA PRO A 402 -14.59 4.92 20.89
C PRO A 402 -13.05 5.01 20.88
N ALA A 403 -12.50 6.00 21.60
CA ALA A 403 -11.05 6.27 21.63
C ALA A 403 -10.19 5.03 21.98
N ARG A 404 -10.70 4.16 22.87
CA ARG A 404 -10.03 2.91 23.26
C ARG A 404 -9.84 1.90 22.13
N GLN A 405 -10.69 1.95 21.10
CA GLN A 405 -10.69 1.01 19.97
C GLN A 405 -9.96 1.58 18.72
N ILE A 406 -9.51 2.82 18.74
CA ILE A 406 -8.87 3.46 17.57
C ILE A 406 -7.62 2.69 17.16
N THR A 407 -6.75 2.29 18.11
CA THR A 407 -5.49 1.59 17.79
C THR A 407 -5.75 0.21 17.17
N GLU A 408 -6.70 -0.55 17.74
CA GLU A 408 -7.11 -1.84 17.19
C GLU A 408 -7.79 -1.65 15.82
N GLY A 409 -8.70 -0.69 15.71
CA GLY A 409 -9.34 -0.33 14.45
C GLY A 409 -8.34 0.06 13.36
N THR A 410 -7.29 0.85 13.68
CA THR A 410 -6.26 1.21 12.69
C THR A 410 -5.42 0.00 12.26
N ALA A 411 -5.17 -0.95 13.15
CA ALA A 411 -4.48 -2.19 12.81
C ALA A 411 -5.32 -3.06 11.85
N VAL A 412 -6.61 -3.28 12.16
CA VAL A 412 -7.55 -4.00 11.27
C VAL A 412 -7.69 -3.31 9.91
N PHE A 413 -7.90 -2.00 9.92
CA PHE A 413 -8.03 -1.19 8.71
C PHE A 413 -6.78 -1.31 7.80
N THR A 414 -5.59 -1.21 8.39
CA THR A 414 -4.32 -1.32 7.66
C THR A 414 -4.10 -2.73 7.14
N LEU A 415 -4.41 -3.75 7.96
CA LEU A 415 -4.32 -5.16 7.55
C LEU A 415 -5.20 -5.45 6.34
N VAL A 416 -6.48 -5.08 6.41
CA VAL A 416 -7.45 -5.31 5.32
C VAL A 416 -7.04 -4.56 4.06
N ARG A 417 -6.59 -3.32 4.18
CA ARG A 417 -6.07 -2.53 3.05
C ARG A 417 -4.86 -3.20 2.40
N ASN A 418 -3.88 -3.66 3.19
CA ASN A 418 -2.67 -4.30 2.67
C ASN A 418 -2.97 -5.65 2.03
N PHE A 419 -3.91 -6.41 2.62
CA PHE A 419 -4.39 -7.66 2.03
C PHE A 419 -5.06 -7.42 0.67
N GLY A 420 -5.88 -6.36 0.55
CA GLY A 420 -6.45 -5.92 -0.72
C GLY A 420 -5.37 -5.62 -1.77
N SER A 421 -4.29 -4.95 -1.38
CA SER A 421 -3.15 -4.69 -2.28
C SER A 421 -2.52 -5.97 -2.79
N SER A 422 -2.21 -6.90 -1.90
CA SER A 422 -1.54 -8.16 -2.24
C SER A 422 -2.41 -9.03 -3.16
N LEU A 423 -3.70 -9.15 -2.80
CA LEU A 423 -4.68 -9.88 -3.61
C LEU A 423 -4.76 -9.34 -5.03
N PHE A 424 -4.88 -8.02 -5.16
CA PHE A 424 -5.10 -7.41 -6.46
C PHE A 424 -3.83 -7.37 -7.33
N ILE A 425 -2.65 -7.22 -6.75
CA ILE A 425 -1.39 -7.38 -7.47
C ILE A 425 -1.33 -8.78 -8.07
N SER A 426 -1.60 -9.81 -7.27
CA SER A 426 -1.61 -11.21 -7.73
C SER A 426 -2.61 -11.45 -8.86
N ILE A 427 -3.85 -10.95 -8.72
CA ILE A 427 -4.88 -11.06 -9.77
C ILE A 427 -4.46 -10.32 -11.05
N SER A 428 -3.88 -9.12 -10.91
CA SER A 428 -3.44 -8.31 -12.05
C SER A 428 -2.29 -8.96 -12.81
N VAL A 429 -1.31 -9.53 -12.08
CA VAL A 429 -0.20 -10.29 -12.69
C VAL A 429 -0.70 -11.56 -13.36
N LEU A 430 -1.61 -12.30 -12.70
CA LEU A 430 -2.26 -13.46 -13.32
C LEU A 430 -2.96 -13.08 -14.63
N MET A 431 -3.74 -12.00 -14.60
CA MET A 431 -4.45 -11.52 -15.79
C MET A 431 -3.49 -11.08 -16.89
N LEU A 432 -2.41 -10.38 -16.53
CA LEU A 432 -1.35 -9.99 -17.45
C LEU A 432 -0.75 -11.21 -18.14
N VAL A 433 -0.28 -12.20 -17.38
CA VAL A 433 0.40 -13.39 -17.94
C VAL A 433 -0.55 -14.23 -18.79
N ARG A 434 -1.77 -14.54 -18.31
CA ARG A 434 -2.75 -15.32 -19.07
C ARG A 434 -3.23 -14.60 -20.33
N SER A 435 -3.51 -13.29 -20.21
CA SER A 435 -3.91 -12.48 -21.36
C SER A 435 -2.81 -12.41 -22.41
N THR A 436 -1.56 -12.21 -21.99
CA THR A 436 -0.39 -12.21 -22.88
C THR A 436 -0.28 -13.56 -23.61
N ALA A 437 -0.31 -14.67 -22.89
CA ALA A 437 -0.20 -16.01 -23.50
C ALA A 437 -1.34 -16.28 -24.47
N THR A 438 -2.59 -15.95 -24.09
CA THR A 438 -3.76 -16.17 -24.96
C THR A 438 -3.71 -15.30 -26.22
N ASN A 439 -3.34 -14.02 -26.08
CA ASN A 439 -3.26 -13.14 -27.25
C ASN A 439 -2.05 -13.47 -28.13
N TYR A 440 -0.93 -13.86 -27.55
CA TYR A 440 0.21 -14.38 -28.31
C TYR A 440 -0.19 -15.59 -29.15
N ALA A 441 -0.83 -16.60 -28.55
CA ALA A 441 -1.30 -17.79 -29.28
C ALA A 441 -2.27 -17.41 -30.41
N ARG A 442 -3.25 -16.55 -30.15
CA ARG A 442 -4.20 -16.07 -31.16
C ARG A 442 -3.53 -15.31 -32.31
N MET A 443 -2.57 -14.42 -31.99
CA MET A 443 -1.87 -13.65 -33.02
C MET A 443 -0.97 -14.51 -33.87
N THR A 444 -0.34 -15.55 -33.30
CA THR A 444 0.53 -16.47 -34.05
C THR A 444 -0.25 -17.33 -35.05
N GLU A 445 -1.56 -17.57 -34.87
CA GLU A 445 -2.41 -18.26 -35.85
C GLU A 445 -2.45 -17.54 -37.22
N PHE A 446 -2.29 -16.20 -37.19
CA PHE A 446 -2.27 -15.40 -38.43
C PHE A 446 -0.88 -15.33 -39.08
N ILE A 447 0.17 -15.86 -38.44
CA ILE A 447 1.52 -15.90 -38.98
C ILE A 447 1.68 -17.17 -39.84
N SER A 448 1.33 -17.03 -41.10
CA SER A 448 1.38 -18.12 -42.04
C SER A 448 1.96 -17.61 -43.38
N PRO A 449 2.74 -18.41 -44.09
CA PRO A 449 3.19 -18.09 -45.45
C PRO A 449 2.04 -17.81 -46.44
N TYR A 450 0.83 -18.26 -46.11
CA TYR A 450 -0.38 -18.03 -46.91
C TYR A 450 -1.09 -16.71 -46.59
N ASN A 451 -0.67 -16.00 -45.55
CA ASN A 451 -1.24 -14.70 -45.20
C ASN A 451 -0.71 -13.63 -46.15
N LYS A 452 -1.58 -13.14 -47.03
CA LYS A 452 -1.23 -12.14 -48.07
C LYS A 452 -0.67 -10.84 -47.49
N THR A 453 -1.02 -10.47 -46.25
CA THR A 453 -0.49 -9.27 -45.58
C THR A 453 0.97 -9.41 -45.18
N LEU A 454 1.45 -10.63 -44.92
CA LEU A 454 2.85 -10.93 -44.61
C LEU A 454 3.74 -11.18 -45.84
N VAL A 455 3.15 -11.28 -47.01
CA VAL A 455 3.85 -11.46 -48.28
C VAL A 455 3.91 -10.14 -49.09
N PHE A 456 3.36 -9.06 -48.56
CA PHE A 456 3.28 -7.77 -49.23
C PHE A 456 4.69 -7.13 -49.46
N PRO A 457 4.99 -6.57 -50.64
CA PRO A 457 6.32 -6.05 -50.99
C PRO A 457 6.81 -4.86 -50.17
N GLY A 458 6.03 -4.39 -49.21
CA GLY A 458 6.38 -3.26 -48.30
C GLY A 458 6.72 -3.66 -46.87
N LEU A 459 6.75 -4.98 -46.56
CA LEU A 459 7.20 -5.41 -45.22
C LEU A 459 8.72 -5.21 -45.10
N PRO A 460 9.18 -4.72 -43.92
CA PRO A 460 10.61 -4.65 -43.67
C PRO A 460 11.28 -6.01 -43.82
N ASP A 461 12.42 -6.10 -44.53
CA ASP A 461 13.21 -7.33 -44.65
C ASP A 461 13.55 -7.97 -43.30
N SER A 462 13.51 -7.17 -42.27
CA SER A 462 13.70 -7.58 -40.88
C SER A 462 12.61 -8.54 -40.35
N TRP A 463 11.44 -8.64 -40.98
CA TRP A 463 10.31 -9.51 -40.60
C TRP A 463 10.08 -10.66 -41.60
N SER A 464 11.12 -11.01 -42.35
CA SER A 464 11.04 -12.10 -43.32
C SER A 464 10.71 -13.44 -42.67
N LEU A 465 9.69 -14.12 -43.18
CA LEU A 465 9.32 -15.47 -42.74
C LEU A 465 10.35 -16.53 -43.17
N ASN A 466 11.25 -16.21 -44.12
CA ASN A 466 12.22 -17.11 -44.67
C ASN A 466 13.56 -17.15 -43.89
N SER A 467 13.73 -16.31 -42.85
CA SER A 467 14.93 -16.26 -42.06
C SER A 467 14.63 -16.46 -40.58
N THR A 468 15.49 -17.18 -39.86
CA THR A 468 15.35 -17.38 -38.39
C THR A 468 15.38 -16.08 -37.65
N SER A 469 16.20 -15.10 -38.08
CA SER A 469 16.25 -13.79 -37.49
C SER A 469 14.98 -12.97 -37.70
N GLY A 470 14.34 -13.11 -38.85
CA GLY A 470 13.06 -12.48 -39.15
C GLY A 470 11.92 -13.06 -38.29
N LEU A 471 11.88 -14.39 -38.19
CA LEU A 471 10.91 -15.07 -37.30
C LEU A 471 11.08 -14.68 -35.85
N LEU A 472 12.31 -14.58 -35.33
CA LEU A 472 12.58 -14.12 -33.97
C LEU A 472 12.10 -12.69 -33.73
N ARG A 473 12.37 -11.77 -34.68
CA ARG A 473 11.91 -10.38 -34.53
C ARG A 473 10.38 -10.29 -34.57
N LEU A 474 9.75 -11.05 -35.47
CA LEU A 474 8.28 -11.10 -35.54
C LEU A 474 7.68 -11.69 -34.28
N SER A 475 8.23 -12.79 -33.77
CA SER A 475 7.82 -13.40 -32.48
C SER A 475 7.94 -12.41 -31.32
N ASN A 476 9.05 -11.68 -31.24
CA ASN A 476 9.26 -10.67 -30.19
C ASN A 476 8.26 -9.51 -30.29
N GLU A 477 7.94 -9.05 -31.52
CA GLU A 477 6.94 -7.99 -31.70
C GLU A 477 5.53 -8.47 -31.33
N ILE A 478 5.17 -9.70 -31.71
CA ILE A 478 3.89 -10.29 -31.29
C ILE A 478 3.81 -10.43 -29.77
N GLN A 479 4.89 -10.90 -29.15
CA GLN A 479 4.98 -11.00 -27.70
C GLN A 479 4.79 -9.63 -27.03
N ARG A 480 5.41 -8.59 -27.57
CA ARG A 480 5.34 -7.21 -27.11
C ARG A 480 3.91 -6.65 -27.21
N GLN A 481 3.23 -6.88 -28.34
CA GLN A 481 1.84 -6.46 -28.56
C GLN A 481 0.87 -7.25 -27.65
N ALA A 482 1.06 -8.56 -27.54
CA ALA A 482 0.26 -9.41 -26.66
C ALA A 482 0.41 -9.00 -25.18
N ALA A 483 1.63 -8.65 -24.76
CA ALA A 483 1.87 -8.14 -23.40
C ALA A 483 1.17 -6.79 -23.18
N MET A 484 1.21 -5.87 -24.17
CA MET A 484 0.48 -4.59 -24.06
C MET A 484 -1.02 -4.80 -23.83
N ILE A 485 -1.64 -5.73 -24.57
CA ILE A 485 -3.05 -6.10 -24.35
C ILE A 485 -3.25 -6.65 -22.93
N GLY A 486 -2.29 -7.41 -22.40
CA GLY A 486 -2.32 -7.90 -21.03
C GLY A 486 -2.33 -6.79 -20.00
N TYR A 487 -1.51 -5.75 -20.17
CA TYR A 487 -1.51 -4.56 -19.30
C TYR A 487 -2.81 -3.77 -19.40
N VAL A 488 -3.32 -3.55 -20.61
CA VAL A 488 -4.60 -2.87 -20.84
C VAL A 488 -5.74 -3.60 -20.10
N ASN A 489 -5.81 -4.93 -20.20
CA ASN A 489 -6.81 -5.73 -19.49
C ASN A 489 -6.69 -5.59 -17.96
N ALA A 490 -5.47 -5.54 -17.42
CA ALA A 490 -5.25 -5.31 -15.99
C ALA A 490 -5.71 -3.90 -15.56
N PHE A 491 -5.50 -2.87 -16.38
CA PHE A 491 -6.00 -1.52 -16.13
C PHE A 491 -7.53 -1.42 -16.23
N TYR A 492 -8.17 -2.13 -17.16
CA TYR A 492 -9.63 -2.25 -17.20
C TYR A 492 -10.17 -2.89 -15.94
N LEU A 493 -9.57 -4.00 -15.48
CA LEU A 493 -9.97 -4.64 -14.23
C LEU A 493 -9.88 -3.66 -13.05
N MET A 494 -8.78 -2.91 -12.96
CA MET A 494 -8.58 -1.87 -11.95
C MET A 494 -9.70 -0.83 -12.00
N ALA A 495 -10.02 -0.32 -13.19
CA ALA A 495 -11.05 0.70 -13.38
C ALA A 495 -12.45 0.20 -12.97
N PHE A 496 -12.82 -1.03 -13.37
CA PHE A 496 -14.12 -1.60 -13.02
C PHE A 496 -14.27 -1.87 -11.52
N VAL A 497 -13.24 -2.39 -10.87
CA VAL A 497 -13.26 -2.65 -9.41
C VAL A 497 -13.51 -1.35 -8.64
N VAL A 498 -12.85 -0.25 -9.04
CA VAL A 498 -13.05 1.05 -8.39
C VAL A 498 -14.41 1.63 -8.70
N ALA A 499 -14.85 1.57 -9.96
CA ALA A 499 -16.17 2.05 -10.35
C ALA A 499 -17.29 1.34 -9.56
N ALA A 500 -17.14 0.02 -9.35
CA ALA A 500 -18.06 -0.77 -8.55
C ALA A 500 -18.06 -0.37 -7.05
N ALA A 501 -16.97 0.23 -6.55
CA ALA A 501 -16.90 0.71 -5.17
C ALA A 501 -17.53 2.10 -4.96
N VAL A 502 -17.77 2.89 -6.01
CA VAL A 502 -18.36 4.24 -5.88
C VAL A 502 -19.68 4.25 -5.10
N PRO A 503 -20.65 3.33 -5.33
CA PRO A 503 -21.90 3.30 -4.55
C PRO A 503 -21.70 3.08 -3.05
N LEU A 504 -20.60 2.46 -2.61
CA LEU A 504 -20.33 2.24 -1.18
C LEU A 504 -20.20 3.57 -0.41
N ALA A 505 -19.76 4.64 -1.09
CA ALA A 505 -19.68 5.96 -0.47
C ALA A 505 -21.05 6.47 0.01
N CYS A 506 -22.14 6.11 -0.68
CA CYS A 506 -23.50 6.49 -0.31
C CYS A 506 -24.01 5.77 0.95
N LEU A 507 -23.44 4.58 1.25
CA LEU A 507 -23.85 3.78 2.40
C LEU A 507 -23.28 4.29 3.73
N LEU A 508 -22.24 5.13 3.71
CA LEU A 508 -21.67 5.75 4.91
C LEU A 508 -22.69 6.71 5.55
N ARG A 509 -22.85 6.67 6.85
CA ARG A 509 -23.68 7.62 7.59
C ARG A 509 -22.86 8.85 7.96
N GLY A 510 -23.45 10.05 7.80
CA GLY A 510 -22.84 11.29 8.28
C GLY A 510 -22.50 11.19 9.77
N ALA A 511 -21.38 11.77 10.19
CA ALA A 511 -21.08 11.88 11.61
C ALA A 511 -22.29 12.52 12.34
N PRO A 512 -22.67 12.03 13.55
CA PRO A 512 -23.70 12.70 14.33
C PRO A 512 -23.27 14.17 14.47
N LYS A 513 -24.12 15.09 14.06
CA LYS A 513 -23.92 16.51 14.36
C LYS A 513 -23.78 16.58 15.87
N ALA A 514 -22.59 16.97 16.37
CA ALA A 514 -22.43 17.29 17.77
C ALA A 514 -23.59 18.25 18.12
N GLY A 515 -24.43 17.84 19.06
CA GLY A 515 -25.67 18.53 19.40
C GLY A 515 -25.43 20.04 19.52
N ARG A 516 -26.36 20.79 18.89
CA ARG A 516 -26.48 22.22 19.08
C ARG A 516 -26.76 22.55 20.53
#